data_ec09220324a33b248151386ace28414d
#
_entry.id   ec09220324a33b248151386ace28414d
#
_cell.length_a   1.000
_cell.length_b   1.000
_cell.length_c   1.000
_cell.angle_alpha   90.00
_cell.angle_beta   90.00
_cell.angle_gamma   90.00
#
_symmetry.space_group_name_H-M   'P 1'
#
loop_
_entity.id
_entity.type
_entity.pdbx_description
1 polymer ?
#
loop_
_entity_poly.entity_id
_entity_poly.type
_entity_poly.pdbx_seq_one_letter_code
_entity_poly.pdbx_strand_id
1 'polypeptide(L)'
;MFGAETLDHVAFPVRDLPRSEKFYLETVGLTFLTQRKNADGSPRHTYVRAGENIVGLTLPGVAVPASSSGAPRYAMALANDDLFAATVKRIQTSGVKCGEVENHSIDSPFVKAFQFIDPDDNQIELCVRRQPLARRDGISHVIFETANLARAKQFYTEGLGLKLVGEVRGETLFEFKNGQMIGVKEVKELSERTKKKGRACHVAFNVSQEDYDVMLERIPKLEGKSLGDFRASDGLRPPGERSIYFFDPDTNYLQITALGEEDWSLMSDEEKWQRTIANREKLGRGISSFDKGVKIQK
;
A
#
# COMPACT_ATOMS: atom_id res chain seq x y z
N MET A 1 7.02 16.77 -15.24
CA MET A 1 8.11 15.86 -14.80
C MET A 1 7.49 14.47 -14.70
N PHE A 2 7.99 13.51 -15.48
CA PHE A 2 7.55 12.11 -15.44
C PHE A 2 7.74 11.52 -14.05
N GLY A 3 6.78 10.71 -13.58
CA GLY A 3 6.92 9.94 -12.35
C GLY A 3 5.63 9.72 -11.57
N ALA A 4 5.67 8.69 -10.71
CA ALA A 4 4.57 8.37 -9.81
C ALA A 4 4.34 9.50 -8.79
N GLU A 5 3.08 9.78 -8.51
CA GLU A 5 2.67 10.95 -7.73
C GLU A 5 2.57 10.64 -6.24
N THR A 6 1.81 9.61 -5.90
CA THR A 6 1.51 9.27 -4.51
C THR A 6 1.39 7.77 -4.31
N LEU A 7 1.66 7.28 -3.10
CA LEU A 7 1.14 5.98 -2.66
C LEU A 7 -0.37 6.10 -2.47
N ASP A 8 -1.12 5.19 -3.08
CA ASP A 8 -2.57 5.12 -2.96
C ASP A 8 -2.99 4.17 -1.83
N HIS A 9 -2.62 2.92 -1.96
CA HIS A 9 -2.93 1.92 -0.94
C HIS A 9 -1.86 0.83 -0.85
N VAL A 10 -1.90 0.11 0.26
CA VAL A 10 -1.17 -1.12 0.46
C VAL A 10 -2.14 -2.24 0.82
N ALA A 11 -1.85 -3.45 0.37
CA ALA A 11 -2.56 -4.64 0.81
C ALA A 11 -1.56 -5.67 1.32
N PHE A 12 -1.84 -6.25 2.48
CA PHE A 12 -1.00 -7.29 3.05
C PHE A 12 -1.82 -8.47 3.59
N PRO A 13 -1.21 -9.66 3.69
CA PRO A 13 -1.93 -10.88 4.00
C PRO A 13 -2.30 -10.95 5.48
N VAL A 14 -3.52 -11.42 5.75
CA VAL A 14 -3.96 -11.78 7.10
C VAL A 14 -4.56 -13.19 7.09
N ARG A 15 -4.39 -13.93 8.18
CA ARG A 15 -4.87 -15.31 8.31
C ARG A 15 -6.23 -15.39 9.01
N ASP A 16 -6.51 -14.38 9.84
CA ASP A 16 -7.74 -14.25 10.61
C ASP A 16 -8.22 -12.81 10.52
N LEU A 17 -9.17 -12.58 9.62
CA LEU A 17 -9.62 -11.23 9.30
C LEU A 17 -10.28 -10.51 10.49
N PRO A 18 -11.19 -11.11 11.27
CA PRO A 18 -11.75 -10.48 12.46
C PRO A 18 -10.69 -10.07 13.50
N ARG A 19 -9.71 -10.93 13.74
CA ARG A 19 -8.60 -10.63 14.67
C ARG A 19 -7.77 -9.46 14.17
N SER A 20 -7.39 -9.47 12.90
CA SER A 20 -6.57 -8.43 12.31
C SER A 20 -7.32 -7.10 12.23
N GLU A 21 -8.58 -7.12 11.84
CA GLU A 21 -9.46 -5.94 11.84
C GLU A 21 -9.51 -5.31 13.23
N LYS A 22 -9.81 -6.10 14.28
CA LYS A 22 -9.80 -5.60 15.65
C LYS A 22 -8.46 -5.00 16.05
N PHE A 23 -7.35 -5.66 15.71
CA PHE A 23 -6.01 -5.16 16.03
C PHE A 23 -5.73 -3.80 15.35
N TYR A 24 -6.02 -3.68 14.06
CA TYR A 24 -5.77 -2.43 13.35
C TYR A 24 -6.69 -1.28 13.78
N LEU A 25 -7.94 -1.57 14.11
CA LEU A 25 -8.88 -0.54 14.59
C LEU A 25 -8.61 -0.12 16.04
N GLU A 26 -8.49 -1.08 16.95
CA GLU A 26 -8.43 -0.78 18.38
C GLU A 26 -7.00 -0.52 18.89
N THR A 27 -6.00 -1.27 18.38
CA THR A 27 -4.61 -1.17 18.86
C THR A 27 -3.82 -0.15 18.05
N VAL A 28 -3.83 -0.26 16.73
CA VAL A 28 -3.12 0.70 15.87
C VAL A 28 -3.87 2.03 15.77
N GLY A 29 -5.20 1.99 15.76
CA GLY A 29 -6.05 3.19 15.73
C GLY A 29 -6.41 3.63 14.32
N LEU A 30 -6.44 2.70 13.36
CA LEU A 30 -6.94 2.97 12.02
C LEU A 30 -8.47 3.06 12.00
N THR A 31 -9.05 3.62 10.95
CA THR A 31 -10.50 3.76 10.81
C THR A 31 -11.05 2.74 9.84
N PHE A 32 -12.16 2.09 10.18
CA PHE A 32 -12.85 1.18 9.26
C PHE A 32 -13.36 1.94 8.04
N LEU A 33 -13.18 1.35 6.86
CA LEU A 33 -13.69 1.89 5.60
C LEU A 33 -14.79 1.00 5.02
N THR A 34 -14.46 -0.24 4.68
CA THR A 34 -15.43 -1.18 4.09
C THR A 34 -14.92 -2.61 4.17
N GLN A 35 -15.81 -3.57 4.00
CA GLN A 35 -15.48 -5.00 3.95
C GLN A 35 -16.09 -5.64 2.70
N ARG A 36 -15.26 -6.31 1.92
CA ARG A 36 -15.73 -7.16 0.80
C ARG A 36 -15.99 -8.57 1.28
N LYS A 37 -17.06 -9.16 0.79
CA LYS A 37 -17.49 -10.51 1.11
C LYS A 37 -17.46 -11.43 -0.11
N ASN A 38 -17.27 -12.72 0.11
CA ASN A 38 -17.49 -13.75 -0.88
C ASN A 38 -19.00 -13.91 -1.18
N ALA A 39 -19.32 -14.68 -2.20
CA ALA A 39 -20.72 -14.95 -2.58
C ALA A 39 -21.54 -15.62 -1.47
N ASP A 40 -20.91 -16.39 -0.59
CA ASP A 40 -21.51 -17.04 0.59
C ASP A 40 -21.68 -16.10 1.79
N GLY A 41 -21.28 -14.85 1.67
CA GLY A 41 -21.34 -13.85 2.72
C GLY A 41 -20.14 -13.83 3.69
N SER A 42 -19.19 -14.77 3.56
CA SER A 42 -17.97 -14.77 4.36
C SER A 42 -17.07 -13.57 4.03
N PRO A 43 -16.39 -12.98 5.02
CA PRO A 43 -15.43 -11.91 4.77
C PRO A 43 -14.28 -12.35 3.87
N ARG A 44 -13.89 -11.48 2.94
CA ARG A 44 -12.76 -11.70 2.02
C ARG A 44 -11.64 -10.69 2.23
N HIS A 45 -11.99 -9.43 2.31
CA HIS A 45 -11.06 -8.32 2.52
C HIS A 45 -11.71 -7.30 3.42
N THR A 46 -10.95 -6.74 4.35
CA THR A 46 -11.33 -5.52 5.07
C THR A 46 -10.40 -4.40 4.64
N TYR A 47 -10.98 -3.25 4.38
CA TYR A 47 -10.24 -2.03 4.08
C TYR A 47 -10.37 -1.08 5.25
N VAL A 48 -9.23 -0.59 5.73
CA VAL A 48 -9.14 0.41 6.79
C VAL A 48 -8.34 1.62 6.29
N ARG A 49 -8.51 2.76 6.92
CA ARG A 49 -7.80 3.99 6.58
C ARG A 49 -6.66 4.24 7.55
N ALA A 50 -5.48 4.52 6.99
CA ALA A 50 -4.36 5.16 7.65
C ALA A 50 -4.27 6.58 7.09
N GLY A 51 -4.86 7.56 7.78
CA GLY A 51 -5.05 8.90 7.23
C GLY A 51 -5.84 8.85 5.91
N GLU A 52 -5.23 9.32 4.83
CA GLU A 52 -5.82 9.33 3.49
C GLU A 52 -5.60 8.03 2.71
N ASN A 53 -4.67 7.19 3.15
CA ASN A 53 -4.34 5.97 2.43
C ASN A 53 -5.22 4.80 2.89
N ILE A 54 -5.43 3.86 1.99
CA ILE A 54 -6.16 2.63 2.26
C ILE A 54 -5.16 1.52 2.61
N VAL A 55 -5.50 0.75 3.63
CA VAL A 55 -4.81 -0.48 4.00
C VAL A 55 -5.78 -1.64 3.83
N GLY A 56 -5.45 -2.55 2.93
CA GLY A 56 -6.22 -3.77 2.66
C GLY A 56 -5.73 -4.95 3.50
N LEU A 57 -6.59 -5.46 4.36
CA LEU A 57 -6.38 -6.71 5.08
C LEU A 57 -6.97 -7.85 4.25
N THR A 58 -6.12 -8.74 3.72
CA THR A 58 -6.51 -9.63 2.61
C THR A 58 -6.34 -11.10 2.95
N LEU A 59 -7.43 -11.89 2.80
CA LEU A 59 -7.39 -13.35 2.85
C LEU A 59 -7.08 -13.97 1.46
N PRO A 60 -6.49 -15.18 1.39
CA PRO A 60 -5.88 -15.90 2.49
C PRO A 60 -4.53 -15.30 2.87
N GLY A 61 -4.18 -15.40 4.15
CA GLY A 61 -2.88 -15.01 4.66
C GLY A 61 -1.76 -15.98 4.28
N VAL A 62 -0.55 -15.54 4.47
CA VAL A 62 0.67 -16.32 4.24
C VAL A 62 1.19 -16.83 5.58
N ALA A 63 1.28 -18.15 5.73
CA ALA A 63 1.83 -18.78 6.93
C ALA A 63 3.37 -18.82 6.89
N VAL A 64 3.97 -17.65 6.72
CA VAL A 64 5.43 -17.48 6.70
C VAL A 64 5.81 -16.40 7.70
N PRO A 65 6.73 -16.67 8.63
CA PRO A 65 7.20 -15.69 9.62
C PRO A 65 7.72 -14.40 8.98
N ALA A 66 7.71 -13.33 9.75
CA ALA A 66 8.36 -12.08 9.37
C ALA A 66 9.84 -12.33 9.02
N SER A 67 10.33 -11.63 8.00
CA SER A 67 11.73 -11.76 7.59
C SER A 67 12.67 -11.15 8.63
N SER A 68 13.82 -11.81 8.83
CA SER A 68 14.89 -11.26 9.68
C SER A 68 15.56 -10.02 9.08
N SER A 69 15.37 -9.76 7.79
CA SER A 69 15.88 -8.54 7.14
C SER A 69 15.19 -7.27 7.63
N GLY A 70 13.99 -7.37 8.17
CA GLY A 70 13.14 -6.23 8.49
C GLY A 70 12.31 -5.72 7.29
N ALA A 71 12.24 -6.48 6.18
CA ALA A 71 11.43 -6.21 5.00
C ALA A 71 10.76 -7.51 4.48
N PRO A 72 9.62 -7.48 3.78
CA PRO A 72 8.83 -6.29 3.47
C PRO A 72 8.25 -5.61 4.73
N ARG A 73 8.23 -4.29 4.73
CA ARG A 73 7.71 -3.49 5.85
C ARG A 73 6.85 -2.34 5.34
N TYR A 74 5.78 -2.05 6.07
CA TYR A 74 4.81 -1.00 5.75
C TYR A 74 4.82 0.05 6.85
N ALA A 75 5.15 1.28 6.51
CA ALA A 75 5.32 2.35 7.49
C ALA A 75 4.19 3.39 7.40
N MET A 76 3.66 3.73 8.58
CA MET A 76 2.59 4.71 8.73
C MET A 76 3.12 5.95 9.46
N ALA A 77 2.94 7.12 8.86
CA ALA A 77 3.21 8.39 9.52
C ALA A 77 2.09 8.74 10.48
N LEU A 78 2.46 9.23 11.65
CA LEU A 78 1.54 9.79 12.64
C LEU A 78 1.75 11.30 12.75
N ALA A 79 0.67 12.05 12.95
CA ALA A 79 0.64 13.50 12.83
C ALA A 79 1.55 14.22 13.81
N ASN A 80 1.78 13.66 14.99
CA ASN A 80 2.55 14.28 16.06
C ASN A 80 3.08 13.25 17.06
N ASP A 81 3.94 13.76 17.95
CA ASP A 81 4.60 12.97 18.98
C ASP A 81 3.65 12.36 20.02
N ASP A 82 2.59 13.05 20.39
CA ASP A 82 1.64 12.56 21.40
C ASP A 82 0.85 11.36 20.85
N LEU A 83 0.38 11.46 19.62
CA LEU A 83 -0.31 10.35 18.94
C LEU A 83 0.64 9.16 18.75
N PHE A 84 1.90 9.43 18.37
CA PHE A 84 2.93 8.40 18.25
C PHE A 84 3.15 7.68 19.58
N ALA A 85 3.41 8.40 20.67
CA ALA A 85 3.66 7.82 21.97
C ALA A 85 2.46 7.02 22.51
N ALA A 86 1.24 7.54 22.33
CA ALA A 86 0.02 6.85 22.74
C ALA A 86 -0.19 5.55 21.95
N THR A 87 0.08 5.56 20.64
CA THR A 87 -0.07 4.37 19.79
C THR A 87 1.00 3.33 20.09
N VAL A 88 2.26 3.75 20.26
CA VAL A 88 3.36 2.87 20.69
C VAL A 88 2.99 2.16 22.00
N LYS A 89 2.50 2.90 22.99
CA LYS A 89 2.07 2.32 24.26
C LYS A 89 0.97 1.27 24.10
N ARG A 90 -0.05 1.53 23.27
CA ARG A 90 -1.11 0.52 23.00
C ARG A 90 -0.54 -0.74 22.36
N ILE A 91 0.38 -0.61 21.40
CA ILE A 91 1.01 -1.75 20.72
C ILE A 91 1.87 -2.55 21.70
N GLN A 92 2.70 -1.90 22.51
CA GLN A 92 3.52 -2.56 23.51
C GLN A 92 2.68 -3.35 24.52
N THR A 93 1.50 -2.83 24.90
CA THR A 93 0.59 -3.52 25.84
C THR A 93 -0.26 -4.61 25.19
N SER A 94 -0.32 -4.68 23.87
CA SER A 94 -1.10 -5.69 23.12
C SER A 94 -0.43 -7.08 23.08
N GLY A 95 0.84 -7.16 23.48
CA GLY A 95 1.61 -8.43 23.51
C GLY A 95 2.20 -8.85 22.17
N VAL A 96 2.10 -8.04 21.10
CA VAL A 96 2.80 -8.32 19.85
C VAL A 96 4.30 -8.06 19.98
N LYS A 97 5.11 -8.75 19.18
CA LYS A 97 6.55 -8.52 19.15
C LYS A 97 6.86 -7.13 18.60
N CYS A 98 7.56 -6.32 19.37
CA CYS A 98 7.95 -4.98 18.97
C CYS A 98 9.39 -4.66 19.38
N GLY A 99 9.98 -3.68 18.69
CA GLY A 99 11.28 -3.11 19.00
C GLY A 99 11.19 -1.94 19.99
N GLU A 100 12.28 -1.22 20.09
CA GLU A 100 12.36 0.05 20.81
C GLU A 100 12.04 1.22 19.87
N VAL A 101 11.75 2.39 20.46
CA VAL A 101 11.63 3.62 19.68
C VAL A 101 13.03 4.09 19.27
N GLU A 102 13.23 4.19 17.96
CA GLU A 102 14.47 4.68 17.37
C GLU A 102 14.35 6.18 17.07
N ASN A 103 15.30 6.98 17.55
CA ASN A 103 15.45 8.38 17.18
C ASN A 103 16.47 8.50 16.04
N HIS A 104 16.17 9.34 15.05
CA HIS A 104 17.00 9.47 13.85
C HIS A 104 17.73 10.82 13.79
N SER A 105 18.90 10.82 13.12
CA SER A 105 19.69 12.03 12.87
C SER A 105 18.93 13.07 12.06
N ILE A 106 19.43 14.31 12.05
CA ILE A 106 18.80 15.42 11.33
C ILE A 106 18.71 15.18 9.81
N ASP A 107 19.62 14.39 9.26
CA ASP A 107 19.66 14.09 7.83
C ASP A 107 18.65 13.00 7.40
N SER A 108 18.04 12.31 8.37
CA SER A 108 16.99 11.34 8.09
C SER A 108 15.66 12.03 7.77
N PRO A 109 14.85 11.51 6.83
CA PRO A 109 13.48 11.99 6.61
C PRO A 109 12.55 11.72 7.79
N PHE A 110 12.99 10.90 8.75
CA PHE A 110 12.24 10.55 9.96
C PHE A 110 12.85 11.24 11.19
N VAL A 111 11.99 11.61 12.14
CA VAL A 111 12.41 12.06 13.47
C VAL A 111 12.60 10.85 14.37
N LYS A 112 11.61 9.97 14.36
CA LYS A 112 11.59 8.71 15.11
C LYS A 112 10.81 7.63 14.39
N ALA A 113 11.09 6.38 14.72
CA ALA A 113 10.39 5.21 14.22
C ALA A 113 10.19 4.16 15.31
N PHE A 114 9.20 3.31 15.14
CA PHE A 114 8.91 2.18 16.02
C PHE A 114 8.40 1.02 15.18
N GLN A 115 9.06 -0.13 15.26
CA GLN A 115 8.73 -1.32 14.48
C GLN A 115 8.07 -2.38 15.33
N PHE A 116 7.10 -3.06 14.77
CA PHE A 116 6.43 -4.20 15.39
C PHE A 116 6.00 -5.23 14.34
N ILE A 117 5.68 -6.43 14.82
CA ILE A 117 5.15 -7.51 14.00
C ILE A 117 3.68 -7.67 14.38
N ASP A 118 2.79 -7.53 13.38
CA ASP A 118 1.35 -7.70 13.60
C ASP A 118 0.99 -9.17 13.90
N PRO A 119 -0.26 -9.48 14.29
CA PRO A 119 -0.68 -10.86 14.57
C PRO A 119 -0.54 -11.84 13.40
N ASP A 120 -0.28 -11.36 12.18
CA ASP A 120 -0.15 -12.15 10.97
C ASP A 120 1.27 -12.15 10.38
N ASP A 121 2.26 -11.78 11.21
CA ASP A 121 3.67 -11.70 10.87
C ASP A 121 4.01 -10.61 9.83
N ASN A 122 3.13 -9.62 9.59
CA ASN A 122 3.50 -8.45 8.81
C ASN A 122 4.37 -7.52 9.64
N GLN A 123 5.44 -7.03 9.01
CA GLN A 123 6.30 -6.03 9.62
C GLN A 123 5.72 -4.64 9.38
N ILE A 124 5.41 -3.95 10.46
CA ILE A 124 4.79 -2.63 10.45
C ILE A 124 5.73 -1.65 11.16
N GLU A 125 5.75 -0.43 10.66
CA GLU A 125 6.46 0.68 11.29
C GLU A 125 5.50 1.83 11.55
N LEU A 126 5.60 2.46 12.70
CA LEU A 126 5.08 3.81 12.93
C LEU A 126 6.24 4.79 12.86
N CYS A 127 6.03 5.95 12.28
CA CYS A 127 7.05 6.99 12.25
C CYS A 127 6.47 8.39 12.43
N VAL A 128 7.32 9.29 12.93
CA VAL A 128 7.10 10.72 12.85
C VAL A 128 8.06 11.26 11.80
N ARG A 129 7.52 11.91 10.79
CA ARG A 129 8.31 12.45 9.69
C ARG A 129 8.86 13.83 10.04
N ARG A 130 10.06 14.13 9.56
CA ARG A 130 10.67 15.46 9.71
C ARG A 130 9.94 16.51 8.90
N GLN A 131 9.63 16.17 7.66
CA GLN A 131 8.71 16.96 6.84
C GLN A 131 7.38 16.21 6.80
N PRO A 132 6.30 16.77 7.36
CA PRO A 132 5.00 16.13 7.30
C PRO A 132 4.57 15.93 5.86
N LEU A 133 3.85 14.84 5.60
CA LEU A 133 3.13 14.67 4.35
C LEU A 133 2.12 15.81 4.19
N ALA A 134 1.74 16.14 2.96
CA ALA A 134 0.76 17.18 2.67
C ALA A 134 -0.56 16.97 3.45
N ARG A 135 -0.91 15.71 3.69
CA ARG A 135 -1.96 15.24 4.60
C ARG A 135 -1.23 14.49 5.73
N ARG A 136 -1.21 15.05 6.91
CA ARG A 136 -0.30 14.76 8.03
C ARG A 136 -0.12 13.30 8.40
N ASP A 137 -1.12 12.44 8.13
CA ASP A 137 -1.16 11.03 8.46
C ASP A 137 -1.28 10.18 7.19
N GLY A 138 -0.83 8.94 7.24
CA GLY A 138 -1.00 8.01 6.14
C GLY A 138 0.18 7.08 5.97
N ILE A 139 0.23 6.36 4.87
CA ILE A 139 1.39 5.54 4.54
C ILE A 139 2.57 6.47 4.27
N SER A 140 3.61 6.33 5.06
CA SER A 140 4.85 7.10 4.90
C SER A 140 5.73 6.50 3.82
N HIS A 141 6.00 5.21 3.96
CA HIS A 141 6.84 4.47 3.04
C HIS A 141 6.59 2.96 3.11
N VAL A 142 7.07 2.27 2.10
CA VAL A 142 7.12 0.80 2.04
C VAL A 142 8.53 0.37 1.73
N ILE A 143 9.05 -0.63 2.45
CA ILE A 143 10.38 -1.20 2.20
C ILE A 143 10.21 -2.61 1.66
N PHE A 144 10.87 -2.91 0.55
CA PHE A 144 10.98 -4.24 -0.01
C PHE A 144 12.38 -4.82 0.16
N GLU A 145 12.52 -6.12 -0.05
CA GLU A 145 13.83 -6.75 -0.25
C GLU A 145 14.22 -6.67 -1.73
N THR A 146 15.52 -6.53 -1.98
CA THR A 146 16.11 -6.70 -3.32
C THR A 146 17.36 -7.56 -3.24
N ALA A 147 17.54 -8.45 -4.20
CA ALA A 147 18.77 -9.22 -4.36
C ALA A 147 19.80 -8.51 -5.25
N ASN A 148 19.42 -7.38 -5.87
CA ASN A 148 20.30 -6.60 -6.74
C ASN A 148 19.95 -5.11 -6.68
N LEU A 149 20.68 -4.38 -5.84
CA LEU A 149 20.42 -2.96 -5.60
C LEU A 149 20.55 -2.09 -6.87
N ALA A 150 21.50 -2.39 -7.74
CA ALA A 150 21.69 -1.61 -8.98
C ALA A 150 20.48 -1.74 -9.90
N ARG A 151 19.97 -2.96 -10.07
CA ARG A 151 18.76 -3.25 -10.85
C ARG A 151 17.52 -2.60 -10.24
N ALA A 152 17.38 -2.68 -8.92
CA ALA A 152 16.27 -2.01 -8.23
C ALA A 152 16.34 -0.49 -8.39
N LYS A 153 17.51 0.13 -8.23
CA LYS A 153 17.69 1.58 -8.45
C LYS A 153 17.24 1.98 -9.86
N GLN A 154 17.71 1.26 -10.89
CA GLN A 154 17.31 1.54 -12.27
C GLN A 154 15.80 1.41 -12.46
N PHE A 155 15.18 0.34 -11.95
CA PHE A 155 13.75 0.11 -12.08
C PHE A 155 12.92 1.23 -11.45
N TYR A 156 13.21 1.60 -10.19
CA TYR A 156 12.43 2.61 -9.48
C TYR A 156 12.66 4.03 -10.00
N THR A 157 13.86 4.36 -10.47
CA THR A 157 14.16 5.70 -11.02
C THR A 157 13.75 5.82 -12.49
N GLU A 158 14.20 4.93 -13.36
CA GLU A 158 13.93 5.04 -14.82
C GLU A 158 12.55 4.48 -15.18
N GLY A 159 12.10 3.39 -14.53
CA GLY A 159 10.81 2.76 -14.78
C GLY A 159 9.65 3.57 -14.21
N LEU A 160 9.74 3.93 -12.95
CA LEU A 160 8.65 4.59 -12.23
C LEU A 160 8.85 6.11 -12.06
N GLY A 161 9.99 6.63 -12.48
CA GLY A 161 10.29 8.06 -12.39
C GLY A 161 10.41 8.58 -10.96
N LEU A 162 10.73 7.72 -9.98
CA LEU A 162 10.90 8.14 -8.59
C LEU A 162 12.25 8.83 -8.39
N LYS A 163 12.29 9.79 -7.50
CA LYS A 163 13.50 10.50 -7.14
C LYS A 163 14.29 9.69 -6.11
N LEU A 164 15.56 9.37 -6.40
CA LEU A 164 16.46 8.78 -5.42
C LEU A 164 16.73 9.77 -4.29
N VAL A 165 16.40 9.39 -3.05
CA VAL A 165 16.67 10.18 -1.83
C VAL A 165 18.06 9.88 -1.29
N GLY A 166 18.44 8.61 -1.25
CA GLY A 166 19.69 8.15 -0.69
C GLY A 166 19.50 6.91 0.18
N GLU A 167 20.48 6.64 1.04
CA GLU A 167 20.46 5.52 1.95
C GLU A 167 20.16 5.96 3.38
N VAL A 168 19.19 5.30 4.01
CA VAL A 168 18.79 5.50 5.41
C VAL A 168 18.62 4.13 6.05
N ARG A 169 19.34 3.85 7.14
CA ARG A 169 19.29 2.57 7.88
C ARG A 169 19.64 1.33 7.03
N GLY A 170 20.51 1.48 6.02
CA GLY A 170 20.82 0.41 5.07
C GLY A 170 19.70 0.13 4.08
N GLU A 171 18.80 1.06 3.89
CA GLU A 171 17.68 1.03 2.96
C GLU A 171 17.83 2.15 1.94
N THR A 172 17.80 1.85 0.67
CA THR A 172 17.78 2.86 -0.40
C THR A 172 16.36 3.33 -0.64
N LEU A 173 16.13 4.64 -0.49
CA LEU A 173 14.80 5.26 -0.56
C LEU A 173 14.59 6.03 -1.86
N PHE A 174 13.39 5.93 -2.41
CA PHE A 174 12.92 6.62 -3.60
C PHE A 174 11.63 7.37 -3.25
N GLU A 175 11.56 8.64 -3.60
CA GLU A 175 10.51 9.56 -3.23
C GLU A 175 9.50 9.78 -4.37
N PHE A 176 8.22 9.71 -4.02
CA PHE A 176 7.10 10.15 -4.85
C PHE A 176 6.99 11.68 -4.83
N LYS A 177 6.25 12.27 -5.78
CA LYS A 177 6.07 13.72 -5.86
C LYS A 177 5.50 14.35 -4.58
N ASN A 178 4.72 13.61 -3.83
CA ASN A 178 4.10 14.09 -2.57
C ASN A 178 4.95 13.84 -1.31
N GLY A 179 6.17 13.32 -1.45
CA GLY A 179 7.07 13.04 -0.34
C GLY A 179 6.90 11.68 0.34
N GLN A 180 5.91 10.87 -0.04
CA GLN A 180 5.87 9.45 0.35
C GLN A 180 7.04 8.70 -0.29
N MET A 181 7.40 7.52 0.20
CA MET A 181 8.56 6.80 -0.33
C MET A 181 8.28 5.32 -0.52
N ILE A 182 9.01 4.73 -1.45
CA ILE A 182 9.27 3.30 -1.53
C ILE A 182 10.76 3.10 -1.31
N GLY A 183 11.15 2.02 -0.68
CA GLY A 183 12.55 1.72 -0.46
C GLY A 183 12.87 0.26 -0.70
N VAL A 184 14.15 -0.03 -0.87
CA VAL A 184 14.64 -1.38 -0.98
C VAL A 184 15.79 -1.62 0.01
N LYS A 185 15.79 -2.79 0.61
CA LYS A 185 16.86 -3.30 1.43
C LYS A 185 17.57 -4.42 0.68
N GLU A 186 18.85 -4.24 0.44
CA GLU A 186 19.64 -5.27 -0.22
C GLU A 186 19.86 -6.48 0.70
N VAL A 187 19.59 -7.66 0.18
CA VAL A 187 19.75 -8.95 0.86
C VAL A 187 20.50 -9.92 -0.05
N LYS A 188 21.22 -10.87 0.54
CA LYS A 188 21.90 -11.90 -0.26
C LYS A 188 20.93 -12.81 -0.99
N GLU A 189 19.80 -13.09 -0.36
CA GLU A 189 18.71 -13.90 -0.88
C GLU A 189 17.38 -13.35 -0.38
N LEU A 190 16.38 -13.28 -1.28
CA LEU A 190 15.04 -12.87 -0.94
C LEU A 190 14.43 -13.84 0.07
N SER A 191 13.78 -13.31 1.10
CA SER A 191 13.12 -14.11 2.12
C SER A 191 11.94 -14.90 1.55
N GLU A 192 11.58 -15.98 2.23
CA GLU A 192 10.39 -16.75 1.92
C GLU A 192 9.11 -15.90 1.98
N ARG A 193 9.09 -14.90 2.85
CA ARG A 193 7.96 -13.98 2.92
C ARG A 193 7.83 -13.12 1.66
N THR A 194 8.91 -12.62 1.12
CA THR A 194 8.92 -11.91 -0.17
C THR A 194 8.46 -12.81 -1.31
N LYS A 195 8.98 -14.04 -1.38
CA LYS A 195 8.64 -15.01 -2.43
C LYS A 195 7.18 -15.48 -2.38
N LYS A 196 6.58 -15.59 -1.19
CA LYS A 196 5.27 -16.23 -0.95
C LYS A 196 4.13 -15.27 -0.62
N LYS A 197 4.33 -13.96 -0.62
CA LYS A 197 3.31 -12.99 -0.19
C LYS A 197 2.00 -13.01 -1.00
N GLY A 198 2.00 -13.63 -2.16
CA GLY A 198 0.81 -13.78 -3.00
C GLY A 198 0.39 -12.50 -3.72
N ARG A 199 -0.46 -12.65 -4.74
CA ARG A 199 -0.94 -11.54 -5.59
C ARG A 199 -1.94 -10.60 -4.90
N ALA A 200 -2.52 -11.01 -3.77
CA ALA A 200 -3.42 -10.14 -3.02
C ALA A 200 -2.67 -9.02 -2.28
N CYS A 201 -1.36 -9.20 -2.09
CA CYS A 201 -0.51 -8.28 -1.34
C CYS A 201 0.27 -7.41 -2.31
N HIS A 202 -0.13 -6.18 -2.44
CA HIS A 202 0.45 -5.24 -3.38
C HIS A 202 0.57 -3.84 -2.79
N VAL A 203 1.36 -3.03 -3.47
CA VAL A 203 1.47 -1.59 -3.22
C VAL A 203 1.00 -0.88 -4.47
N ALA A 204 0.02 -0.01 -4.30
CA ALA A 204 -0.53 0.80 -5.38
C ALA A 204 -0.09 2.25 -5.26
N PHE A 205 0.12 2.88 -6.40
CA PHE A 205 0.44 4.29 -6.49
C PHE A 205 -0.24 4.95 -7.70
N ASN A 206 -0.49 6.24 -7.54
CA ASN A 206 -1.19 7.03 -8.53
C ASN A 206 -0.18 7.71 -9.49
N VAL A 207 -0.61 7.85 -10.71
CA VAL A 207 0.11 8.54 -11.78
C VAL A 207 -0.86 9.38 -12.60
N SER A 208 -0.35 10.35 -13.37
CA SER A 208 -1.17 11.02 -14.39
C SER A 208 -1.52 10.06 -15.53
N GLN A 209 -2.54 10.38 -16.31
CA GLN A 209 -2.91 9.59 -17.50
C GLN A 209 -1.73 9.54 -18.52
N GLU A 210 -1.01 10.63 -18.67
CA GLU A 210 0.16 10.71 -19.56
C GLU A 210 1.30 9.82 -19.06
N ASP A 211 1.62 9.89 -17.78
CA ASP A 211 2.68 9.07 -17.16
C ASP A 211 2.32 7.58 -17.16
N TYR A 212 1.03 7.23 -17.10
CA TYR A 212 0.57 5.85 -17.18
C TYR A 212 1.00 5.18 -18.48
N ASP A 213 0.77 5.81 -19.62
CA ASP A 213 1.14 5.27 -20.94
C ASP A 213 2.66 5.12 -21.07
N VAL A 214 3.42 6.10 -20.56
CA VAL A 214 4.89 6.02 -20.53
C VAL A 214 5.38 4.84 -19.67
N MET A 215 4.75 4.60 -18.52
CA MET A 215 5.11 3.48 -17.64
C MET A 215 4.78 2.12 -18.26
N LEU A 216 3.66 1.99 -18.97
CA LEU A 216 3.32 0.77 -19.72
C LEU A 216 4.42 0.34 -20.67
N GLU A 217 5.08 1.29 -21.31
CA GLU A 217 6.18 1.02 -22.25
C GLU A 217 7.52 0.74 -21.55
N ARG A 218 7.76 1.38 -20.42
CA ARG A 218 9.07 1.33 -19.72
C ARG A 218 9.22 0.11 -18.83
N ILE A 219 8.19 -0.23 -18.06
CA ILE A 219 8.24 -1.33 -17.08
C ILE A 219 8.74 -2.66 -17.69
N PRO A 220 8.24 -3.12 -18.84
CA PRO A 220 8.75 -4.35 -19.44
C PRO A 220 10.21 -4.29 -19.88
N LYS A 221 10.70 -3.09 -20.26
CA LYS A 221 12.10 -2.89 -20.71
C LYS A 221 13.11 -2.95 -19.55
N LEU A 222 12.64 -2.76 -18.32
CA LEU A 222 13.45 -2.79 -17.09
C LEU A 222 13.21 -4.07 -16.27
N GLU A 223 12.95 -5.17 -16.97
CA GLU A 223 12.70 -6.48 -16.37
C GLU A 223 11.44 -6.55 -15.48
N GLY A 224 10.62 -5.51 -15.47
CA GLY A 224 9.31 -5.55 -14.85
C GLY A 224 8.36 -6.45 -15.63
N LYS A 225 7.64 -7.32 -14.93
CA LYS A 225 6.69 -8.23 -15.55
C LYS A 225 5.27 -7.68 -15.46
N SER A 226 4.79 -7.05 -16.53
CA SER A 226 3.40 -6.60 -16.63
C SER A 226 2.43 -7.79 -16.69
N LEU A 227 1.30 -7.66 -16.02
CA LEU A 227 0.18 -8.62 -16.05
C LEU A 227 -0.98 -8.14 -16.93
N GLY A 228 -0.83 -7.00 -17.60
CA GLY A 228 -1.82 -6.43 -18.51
C GLY A 228 -2.42 -5.11 -18.03
N ASP A 229 -3.00 -4.38 -18.97
CA ASP A 229 -3.74 -3.13 -18.75
C ASP A 229 -5.19 -3.46 -18.37
N PHE A 230 -5.56 -3.22 -17.14
CA PHE A 230 -6.92 -3.39 -16.65
C PHE A 230 -7.58 -2.02 -16.60
N ARG A 231 -8.54 -1.80 -17.47
CA ARG A 231 -9.42 -0.63 -17.35
C ARG A 231 -10.40 -0.91 -16.23
N ALA A 232 -10.58 0.07 -15.35
CA ALA A 232 -11.53 -0.05 -14.27
C ALA A 232 -12.94 -0.25 -14.83
N SER A 233 -13.36 -1.49 -14.84
CA SER A 233 -14.74 -1.88 -15.13
C SER A 233 -15.49 -2.23 -13.86
N ASP A 234 -14.78 -2.28 -12.72
CA ASP A 234 -15.25 -2.97 -11.53
C ASP A 234 -15.27 -2.07 -10.31
N GLY A 235 -16.49 -1.80 -9.83
CA GLY A 235 -16.72 -1.30 -8.50
C GLY A 235 -16.54 0.20 -8.33
N LEU A 236 -16.26 0.64 -7.14
CA LEU A 236 -16.28 1.99 -6.59
C LEU A 236 -15.15 2.90 -7.13
N ARG A 237 -14.99 2.99 -8.46
CA ARG A 237 -13.91 3.72 -9.10
C ARG A 237 -14.41 4.76 -10.09
N PRO A 238 -13.74 5.92 -10.21
CA PRO A 238 -14.11 6.97 -11.14
C PRO A 238 -14.10 6.51 -12.61
N PRO A 239 -14.94 7.11 -13.46
CA PRO A 239 -14.85 6.92 -14.90
C PRO A 239 -13.47 7.28 -15.42
N GLY A 240 -12.95 6.51 -16.37
CA GLY A 240 -11.64 6.75 -16.99
C GLY A 240 -10.44 6.27 -16.16
N GLU A 241 -10.65 5.76 -14.94
CA GLU A 241 -9.57 5.17 -14.17
C GLU A 241 -9.00 3.93 -14.89
N ARG A 242 -7.68 3.87 -14.95
CA ARG A 242 -6.93 2.76 -15.54
C ARG A 242 -5.99 2.18 -14.50
N SER A 243 -5.84 0.86 -14.49
CA SER A 243 -4.90 0.19 -13.58
C SER A 243 -4.11 -0.88 -14.30
N ILE A 244 -2.83 -0.98 -13.98
CA ILE A 244 -1.96 -2.09 -14.39
C ILE A 244 -1.34 -2.71 -13.14
N TYR A 245 -1.34 -4.04 -13.12
CA TYR A 245 -0.60 -4.80 -12.13
C TYR A 245 0.67 -5.36 -12.77
N PHE A 246 1.75 -5.32 -12.03
CA PHE A 246 3.05 -5.80 -12.52
C PHE A 246 3.92 -6.25 -11.33
N PHE A 247 5.00 -6.95 -11.67
CA PHE A 247 6.05 -7.26 -10.71
C PHE A 247 7.27 -6.41 -11.00
N ASP A 248 7.93 -5.94 -9.92
CA ASP A 248 9.29 -5.45 -10.05
C ASP A 248 10.28 -6.61 -10.31
N PRO A 249 11.56 -6.34 -10.56
CA PRO A 249 12.54 -7.39 -10.80
C PRO A 249 12.69 -8.43 -9.69
N ASP A 250 12.37 -8.08 -8.45
CA ASP A 250 12.44 -8.97 -7.29
C ASP A 250 11.10 -9.57 -6.88
N THR A 251 10.12 -9.58 -7.84
CA THR A 251 8.78 -10.15 -7.66
C THR A 251 7.88 -9.42 -6.66
N ASN A 252 8.20 -8.17 -6.30
CA ASN A 252 7.27 -7.35 -5.55
C ASN A 252 6.08 -6.98 -6.42
N TYR A 253 4.87 -7.20 -5.90
CA TYR A 253 3.63 -6.98 -6.64
C TYR A 253 3.19 -5.54 -6.47
N LEU A 254 3.11 -4.83 -7.58
CA LEU A 254 2.84 -3.40 -7.65
C LEU A 254 1.60 -3.14 -8.51
N GLN A 255 0.94 -2.04 -8.25
CA GLN A 255 -0.15 -1.51 -9.05
C GLN A 255 0.12 -0.04 -9.35
N ILE A 256 -0.04 0.33 -10.62
CA ILE A 256 -0.16 1.74 -11.02
C ILE A 256 -1.61 2.02 -11.32
N THR A 257 -2.11 3.15 -10.84
CA THR A 257 -3.45 3.64 -11.14
C THR A 257 -3.34 5.04 -11.74
N ALA A 258 -3.85 5.22 -12.94
CA ALA A 258 -4.13 6.55 -13.47
C ALA A 258 -5.54 6.94 -13.03
N LEU A 259 -5.64 8.02 -12.26
CA LEU A 259 -6.89 8.49 -11.70
C LEU A 259 -7.88 8.85 -12.80
N GLY A 260 -9.17 8.60 -12.55
CA GLY A 260 -10.25 8.97 -13.45
C GLY A 260 -10.48 10.49 -13.50
N GLU A 261 -11.45 10.87 -14.32
CA GLU A 261 -11.78 12.28 -14.58
C GLU A 261 -12.41 13.00 -13.37
N GLU A 262 -12.92 12.23 -12.41
CA GLU A 262 -13.56 12.75 -11.21
C GLU A 262 -12.81 12.36 -9.94
N ASP A 263 -12.69 13.26 -8.99
CA ASP A 263 -12.17 12.94 -7.66
C ASP A 263 -13.27 12.38 -6.75
N TRP A 264 -13.22 11.08 -6.54
CA TRP A 264 -14.15 10.38 -5.66
C TRP A 264 -13.63 10.16 -4.24
N SER A 265 -12.48 10.74 -3.90
CA SER A 265 -11.81 10.50 -2.61
C SER A 265 -12.67 10.89 -1.40
N LEU A 266 -13.49 11.92 -1.54
CA LEU A 266 -14.37 12.43 -0.48
C LEU A 266 -15.78 11.84 -0.49
N MET A 267 -16.12 11.00 -1.47
CA MET A 267 -17.44 10.39 -1.57
C MET A 267 -17.56 9.19 -0.62
N SER A 268 -18.76 9.02 -0.07
CA SER A 268 -19.13 7.79 0.63
C SER A 268 -19.16 6.60 -0.34
N ASP A 269 -19.04 5.38 0.19
CA ASP A 269 -19.12 4.16 -0.63
C ASP A 269 -20.47 4.02 -1.33
N GLU A 270 -21.55 4.50 -0.70
CA GLU A 270 -22.89 4.53 -1.30
C GLU A 270 -22.93 5.46 -2.52
N GLU A 271 -22.39 6.68 -2.41
CA GLU A 271 -22.35 7.63 -3.53
C GLU A 271 -21.48 7.10 -4.68
N LYS A 272 -20.31 6.51 -4.36
CA LYS A 272 -19.46 5.86 -5.36
C LYS A 272 -20.20 4.75 -6.08
N TRP A 273 -20.94 3.93 -5.35
CA TRP A 273 -21.71 2.83 -5.90
C TRP A 273 -22.82 3.32 -6.82
N GLN A 274 -23.60 4.32 -6.40
CA GLN A 274 -24.67 4.92 -7.21
C GLN A 274 -24.09 5.52 -8.51
N ARG A 275 -22.97 6.24 -8.43
CA ARG A 275 -22.30 6.76 -9.63
C ARG A 275 -21.77 5.66 -10.54
N THR A 276 -21.23 4.59 -9.99
CA THR A 276 -20.75 3.44 -10.76
C THR A 276 -21.89 2.80 -11.55
N ILE A 277 -23.05 2.60 -10.92
CA ILE A 277 -24.26 2.08 -11.59
C ILE A 277 -24.67 3.01 -12.75
N ALA A 278 -24.82 4.29 -12.46
CA ALA A 278 -25.23 5.28 -13.46
C ALA A 278 -24.28 5.35 -14.66
N ASN A 279 -22.97 5.30 -14.42
CA ASN A 279 -21.97 5.29 -15.49
C ASN A 279 -22.02 4.01 -16.33
N ARG A 280 -22.24 2.86 -15.72
CA ARG A 280 -22.37 1.59 -16.45
C ARG A 280 -23.62 1.53 -17.30
N GLU A 281 -24.73 2.01 -16.79
CA GLU A 281 -25.97 2.14 -17.55
C GLU A 281 -25.78 3.05 -18.77
N LYS A 282 -25.13 4.21 -18.57
CA LYS A 282 -24.80 5.15 -19.65
C LYS A 282 -23.90 4.51 -20.74
N LEU A 283 -23.03 3.60 -20.35
CA LEU A 283 -22.13 2.87 -21.26
C LEU A 283 -22.74 1.59 -21.83
N GLY A 284 -24.01 1.27 -21.53
CA GLY A 284 -24.67 0.02 -21.93
C GLY A 284 -24.04 -1.23 -21.30
N ARG A 285 -23.32 -1.09 -20.18
CA ARG A 285 -22.66 -2.20 -19.48
C ARG A 285 -23.51 -2.64 -18.30
N GLY A 286 -23.85 -3.92 -18.25
CA GLY A 286 -24.54 -4.51 -17.10
C GLY A 286 -23.68 -4.55 -15.84
N ILE A 287 -24.32 -4.69 -14.67
CA ILE A 287 -23.67 -4.95 -13.38
C ILE A 287 -23.06 -6.36 -13.44
N SER A 288 -21.73 -6.49 -13.22
CA SER A 288 -21.06 -7.78 -13.26
C SER A 288 -21.44 -8.66 -12.06
N SER A 289 -21.20 -9.97 -12.14
CA SER A 289 -21.39 -10.89 -11.02
C SER A 289 -20.49 -10.56 -9.82
N PHE A 290 -19.36 -9.92 -10.07
CA PHE A 290 -18.43 -9.42 -9.06
C PHE A 290 -19.06 -8.27 -8.26
N ASP A 291 -19.79 -7.37 -8.91
CA ASP A 291 -20.44 -6.22 -8.28
C ASP A 291 -21.65 -6.63 -7.43
N LYS A 292 -22.32 -7.73 -7.79
CA LYS A 292 -23.45 -8.26 -7.00
C LYS A 292 -23.05 -8.78 -5.62
N GLY A 293 -21.75 -9.00 -5.38
CA GLY A 293 -21.20 -9.39 -4.08
C GLY A 293 -20.91 -8.21 -3.13
N VAL A 294 -20.98 -6.98 -3.61
CA VAL A 294 -20.77 -5.78 -2.76
C VAL A 294 -22.08 -5.45 -2.05
N LYS A 295 -22.30 -6.02 -0.87
CA LYS A 295 -23.36 -5.56 0.03
C LYS A 295 -22.80 -4.38 0.83
N ILE A 296 -23.32 -3.19 0.53
CA ILE A 296 -23.11 -2.02 1.39
C ILE A 296 -23.90 -2.30 2.68
N GLN A 297 -23.20 -2.40 3.80
CA GLN A 297 -23.88 -2.43 5.10
C GLN A 297 -24.42 -1.02 5.38
N LYS A 298 -25.75 -0.94 5.56
CA LYS A 298 -26.42 0.26 6.07
C LYS A 298 -26.11 0.45 7.54
#